data_8fd5d70f01b4f446639e054b78421ae1
#
_entry.id   8fd5d70f01b4f446639e054b78421ae1
#
_cell.length_a   1.000
_cell.length_b   1.000
_cell.length_c   1.000
_cell.angle_alpha   90.00
_cell.angle_beta   90.00
_cell.angle_gamma   90.00
#
_symmetry.space_group_name_H-M   'P 1'
#
loop_
_entity.id
_entity.type
_entity.pdbx_description
1 polymer ?
#
loop_
_entity_poly.entity_id
_entity_poly.type
_entity_poly.pdbx_seq_one_letter_code
_entity_poly.pdbx_strand_id
1 'polypeptide(L)'
;MRADAARRREALILAARDVLAERGHDAPLDAIAERAGVGIATLYRNFPTRDDLAHAVARRTLDEAGAAADRALAAMASDPERAWAEFVDTAVRLRLGA
;
A
#
# COMPACT_ATOMS: atom_id res chain seq x y z
N MET A 1 22.74 -3.06 3.01
CA MET A 1 22.27 -4.10 3.95
C MET A 1 20.85 -4.50 3.63
N ARG A 2 20.51 -5.76 3.87
CA ARG A 2 19.18 -6.28 3.56
C ARG A 2 18.06 -5.51 4.24
N ALA A 3 18.26 -5.14 5.51
CA ALA A 3 17.25 -4.40 6.26
C ALA A 3 16.98 -3.01 5.67
N ASP A 4 18.05 -2.33 5.20
CA ASP A 4 17.91 -1.02 4.58
C ASP A 4 17.25 -1.11 3.21
N ALA A 5 17.59 -2.14 2.43
CA ALA A 5 16.99 -2.36 1.12
C ALA A 5 15.49 -2.67 1.26
N ALA A 6 15.12 -3.52 2.22
CA ALA A 6 13.73 -3.85 2.49
C ALA A 6 12.96 -2.61 2.95
N ARG A 7 13.58 -1.77 3.76
CA ARG A 7 12.96 -0.53 4.25
C ARG A 7 12.73 0.46 3.12
N ARG A 8 13.70 0.60 2.21
CA ARG A 8 13.56 1.48 1.05
C ARG A 8 12.47 0.99 0.10
N ARG A 9 12.40 -0.32 -0.13
CA ARG A 9 11.36 -0.92 -0.96
C ARG A 9 9.98 -0.67 -0.35
N GLU A 10 9.85 -0.87 0.96
CA GLU A 10 8.61 -0.63 1.69
C GLU A 10 8.19 0.84 1.60
N ALA A 11 9.14 1.76 1.79
CA ALA A 11 8.88 3.20 1.69
C ALA A 11 8.37 3.57 0.29
N LEU A 12 8.93 2.96 -0.75
CA LEU A 12 8.50 3.20 -2.13
C LEU A 12 7.07 2.72 -2.36
N ILE A 13 6.70 1.55 -1.85
CA ILE A 13 5.34 1.02 -2.01
C ILE A 13 4.33 1.93 -1.31
N LEU A 14 4.62 2.33 -0.07
CA LEU A 14 3.72 3.20 0.68
C LEU A 14 3.61 4.59 0.04
N ALA A 15 4.73 5.16 -0.40
CA ALA A 15 4.74 6.44 -1.09
C ALA A 15 3.96 6.37 -2.40
N ALA A 16 4.15 5.29 -3.16
CA ALA A 16 3.43 5.09 -4.42
C ALA A 16 1.93 5.01 -4.19
N ARG A 17 1.49 4.27 -3.17
CA ARG A 17 0.07 4.16 -2.84
C ARG A 17 -0.54 5.53 -2.59
N ASP A 18 0.16 6.37 -1.80
CA ASP A 18 -0.32 7.71 -1.47
C ASP A 18 -0.33 8.63 -2.69
N VAL A 19 0.76 8.66 -3.44
CA VAL A 19 0.89 9.54 -4.61
C VAL A 19 -0.11 9.17 -5.69
N LEU A 20 -0.26 7.87 -5.97
CA LEU A 20 -1.22 7.41 -6.98
C LEU A 20 -2.65 7.72 -6.58
N ALA A 21 -2.98 7.62 -5.30
CA ALA A 21 -4.31 7.97 -4.79
C ALA A 21 -4.58 9.47 -4.89
N GLU A 22 -3.58 10.31 -4.62
CA GLU A 22 -3.70 11.76 -4.65
C GLU A 22 -3.67 12.34 -6.06
N ARG A 23 -2.84 11.78 -6.95
CA ARG A 23 -2.53 12.38 -8.25
C ARG A 23 -2.92 11.51 -9.44
N GLY A 24 -3.39 10.28 -9.21
CA GLY A 24 -3.79 9.37 -10.28
C GLY A 24 -2.66 8.48 -10.78
N HIS A 25 -3.00 7.57 -11.69
CA HIS A 25 -2.09 6.55 -12.20
C HIS A 25 -0.91 7.12 -12.99
N ASP A 26 -1.06 8.31 -13.53
CA ASP A 26 -0.02 8.94 -14.35
C ASP A 26 0.93 9.82 -13.53
N ALA A 27 0.84 9.77 -12.20
CA ALA A 27 1.73 10.54 -11.35
C ALA A 27 3.20 10.25 -11.68
N PRO A 28 4.05 11.29 -11.70
CA PRO A 28 5.48 11.09 -12.02
C PRO A 28 6.17 10.18 -11.02
N LEU A 29 7.01 9.27 -11.50
CA LEU A 29 7.80 8.40 -10.63
C LEU A 29 8.76 9.20 -9.76
N ASP A 30 9.23 10.35 -10.24
CA ASP A 30 10.05 11.27 -9.45
C ASP A 30 9.34 11.73 -8.18
N ALA A 31 8.05 12.00 -8.26
CA ALA A 31 7.27 12.40 -7.08
C ALA A 31 7.17 11.26 -6.05
N ILE A 32 7.09 10.02 -6.53
CA ILE A 32 7.05 8.85 -5.65
C ILE A 32 8.41 8.67 -4.95
N ALA A 33 9.52 8.77 -5.70
CA ALA A 33 10.85 8.66 -5.14
C ALA A 33 11.10 9.75 -4.08
N GLU A 34 10.68 10.98 -4.39
CA GLU A 34 10.81 12.10 -3.47
C GLU A 34 10.00 11.87 -2.19
N ARG A 35 8.75 11.44 -2.32
CA ARG A 35 7.90 11.14 -1.16
C ARG A 35 8.49 10.04 -0.30
N ALA A 36 9.11 9.03 -0.93
CA ALA A 36 9.76 7.92 -0.21
C ALA A 36 11.10 8.30 0.41
N GLY A 37 11.66 9.44 0.03
CA GLY A 37 12.97 9.88 0.52
C GLY A 37 14.13 9.11 -0.09
N VAL A 38 13.98 8.62 -1.33
CA VAL A 38 15.03 7.89 -2.04
C VAL A 38 15.29 8.50 -3.41
N GLY A 39 16.44 8.18 -4.00
CA GLY A 39 16.76 8.64 -5.35
C GLY A 39 15.98 7.84 -6.39
N ILE A 40 15.80 8.46 -7.57
CA ILE A 40 15.09 7.82 -8.68
C ILE A 40 15.77 6.53 -9.14
N ALA A 41 17.10 6.46 -9.06
CA ALA A 41 17.83 5.24 -9.42
C ALA A 41 17.46 4.06 -8.50
N THR A 42 17.25 4.35 -7.22
CA THR A 42 16.83 3.34 -6.26
C THR A 42 15.42 2.85 -6.60
N LEU A 43 14.53 3.75 -7.00
CA LEU A 43 13.19 3.37 -7.44
C LEU A 43 13.28 2.41 -8.61
N TYR A 44 14.02 2.74 -9.65
CA TYR A 44 14.14 1.89 -10.84
C TYR A 44 14.85 0.56 -10.57
N ARG A 45 15.75 0.52 -9.61
CA ARG A 45 16.37 -0.75 -9.21
C ARG A 45 15.37 -1.71 -8.56
N ASN A 46 14.43 -1.17 -7.79
CA ASN A 46 13.39 -1.98 -7.14
C ASN A 46 12.23 -2.30 -8.06
N PHE A 47 11.85 -1.33 -8.89
CA PHE A 47 10.68 -1.42 -9.78
C PHE A 47 11.08 -0.88 -11.15
N PRO A 48 11.60 -1.76 -12.03
CA PRO A 48 12.11 -1.32 -13.34
C PRO A 48 11.07 -0.63 -14.23
N THR A 49 9.79 -0.97 -14.06
CA THR A 49 8.70 -0.35 -14.80
C THR A 49 7.64 0.21 -13.86
N ARG A 50 6.84 1.14 -14.37
CA ARG A 50 5.68 1.66 -13.64
C ARG A 50 4.71 0.54 -13.25
N ASP A 51 4.51 -0.41 -14.15
CA ASP A 51 3.62 -1.54 -13.91
C ASP A 51 4.11 -2.42 -12.75
N ASP A 52 5.43 -2.63 -12.64
CA ASP A 52 6.01 -3.37 -11.52
C ASP A 52 5.65 -2.71 -10.18
N LEU A 53 5.76 -1.38 -10.13
CA LEU A 53 5.42 -0.63 -8.92
C LEU A 53 3.93 -0.69 -8.64
N ALA A 54 3.10 -0.47 -9.65
CA ALA A 54 1.65 -0.52 -9.50
C ALA A 54 1.20 -1.91 -9.02
N HIS A 55 1.81 -2.96 -9.55
CA HIS A 55 1.53 -4.34 -9.15
C HIS A 55 1.86 -4.58 -7.68
N ALA A 56 3.02 -4.07 -7.24
CA ALA A 56 3.44 -4.21 -5.84
C ALA A 56 2.49 -3.46 -4.90
N VAL A 57 2.02 -2.28 -5.29
CA VAL A 57 1.05 -1.51 -4.52
C VAL A 57 -0.27 -2.27 -4.40
N ALA A 58 -0.77 -2.80 -5.53
CA ALA A 58 -2.02 -3.56 -5.54
C ALA A 58 -1.93 -4.80 -4.67
N ARG A 59 -0.82 -5.53 -4.77
CA ARG A 59 -0.60 -6.72 -3.96
C ARG A 59 -0.58 -6.41 -2.47
N ARG A 60 0.11 -5.33 -2.09
CA ARG A 60 0.16 -4.89 -0.69
C ARG A 60 -1.22 -4.55 -0.17
N THR A 61 -2.01 -3.82 -0.97
CA THR A 61 -3.37 -3.44 -0.58
C THR A 61 -4.27 -4.67 -0.41
N LEU A 62 -4.16 -5.63 -1.33
CA LEU A 62 -4.93 -6.87 -1.23
C LEU A 62 -4.53 -7.70 0.00
N ASP A 63 -3.24 -7.77 0.31
CA ASP A 63 -2.76 -8.48 1.49
C ASP A 63 -3.30 -7.85 2.77
N GLU A 64 -3.29 -6.52 2.86
CA GLU A 64 -3.83 -5.80 4.01
C GLU A 64 -5.34 -5.97 4.13
N ALA A 65 -6.05 -5.92 3.02
CA ALA A 65 -7.50 -6.13 2.99
C ALA A 65 -7.86 -7.56 3.42
N GLY A 66 -7.11 -8.54 2.94
CA GLY A 66 -7.30 -9.94 3.32
C GLY A 66 -7.10 -10.16 4.81
N ALA A 67 -6.04 -9.58 5.37
CA ALA A 67 -5.77 -9.68 6.81
C ALA A 67 -6.88 -9.01 7.62
N ALA A 68 -7.38 -7.86 7.16
CA ALA A 68 -8.49 -7.17 7.83
C ALA A 68 -9.77 -8.01 7.79
N ALA A 69 -10.05 -8.64 6.65
CA ALA A 69 -11.20 -9.51 6.52
C ALA A 69 -11.11 -10.72 7.45
N ASP A 70 -9.93 -11.33 7.55
CA ASP A 70 -9.71 -12.46 8.46
C ASP A 70 -9.94 -12.07 9.91
N ARG A 71 -9.43 -10.90 10.32
CA ARG A 71 -9.65 -10.38 11.67
C ARG A 71 -11.14 -10.11 11.95
N ALA A 72 -11.83 -9.54 10.98
CA ALA A 72 -13.26 -9.26 11.10
C ALA A 72 -14.06 -10.54 11.26
N LEU A 73 -13.76 -11.56 10.45
CA LEU A 73 -14.43 -12.85 10.54
C LEU A 73 -14.18 -13.52 11.90
N ALA A 74 -12.95 -13.46 12.40
CA ALA A 74 -12.62 -14.04 13.70
C ALA A 74 -13.34 -13.34 14.85
N ALA A 75 -13.51 -12.02 14.76
CA ALA A 75 -14.15 -11.21 15.80
C ALA A 75 -15.68 -11.20 15.70
N MET A 76 -16.25 -11.62 14.58
CA MET A 76 -17.68 -11.51 14.31
C MET A 76 -18.54 -12.28 15.32
N ALA A 77 -18.04 -13.40 15.81
CA ALA A 77 -18.78 -14.23 16.75
C ALA A 77 -18.93 -13.57 18.14
N SER A 78 -17.93 -12.76 18.54
CA SER A 78 -17.94 -12.16 19.88
C SER A 78 -18.46 -10.72 19.90
N ASP A 79 -18.17 -9.94 18.85
CA ASP A 79 -18.61 -8.54 18.76
C ASP A 79 -18.79 -8.15 17.29
N PRO A 80 -19.94 -8.53 16.69
CA PRO A 80 -20.15 -8.30 15.26
C PRO A 80 -20.18 -6.80 14.88
N GLU A 81 -20.72 -5.94 15.72
CA GLU A 81 -20.80 -4.52 15.39
C GLU A 81 -19.41 -3.88 15.35
N ARG A 82 -18.59 -4.21 16.34
CA ARG A 82 -17.22 -3.70 16.40
C ARG A 82 -16.37 -4.28 15.27
N ALA A 83 -16.51 -5.57 15.01
CA ALA A 83 -15.78 -6.23 13.93
C ALA A 83 -16.09 -5.58 12.57
N TRP A 84 -17.36 -5.32 12.31
CA TRP A 84 -17.79 -4.65 11.08
C TRP A 84 -17.26 -3.22 10.99
N ALA A 85 -17.36 -2.46 12.10
CA ALA A 85 -16.88 -1.09 12.12
C ALA A 85 -15.37 -1.00 11.86
N GLU A 86 -14.59 -1.88 12.46
CA GLU A 86 -13.14 -1.93 12.27
C GLU A 86 -12.79 -2.32 10.84
N PHE A 87 -13.54 -3.26 10.25
CA PHE A 87 -13.33 -3.66 8.86
C PHE A 87 -13.62 -2.51 7.90
N VAL A 88 -14.74 -1.82 8.10
CA VAL A 88 -15.11 -0.66 7.27
C VAL A 88 -14.06 0.44 7.38
N ASP A 89 -13.58 0.72 8.59
CA ASP A 89 -12.54 1.71 8.81
C ASP A 89 -11.25 1.35 8.04
N THR A 90 -10.85 0.09 8.08
CA THR A 90 -9.68 -0.38 7.34
C THR A 90 -9.90 -0.26 5.83
N ALA A 91 -11.07 -0.65 5.33
CA ALA A 91 -11.39 -0.55 3.91
C ALA A 91 -11.34 0.90 3.42
N VAL A 92 -11.85 1.83 4.21
CA VAL A 92 -11.79 3.26 3.89
C VAL A 92 -10.35 3.74 3.86
N ARG A 93 -9.57 3.36 4.86
CA ARG A 93 -8.17 3.76 4.97
C ARG A 93 -7.34 3.22 3.81
N LEU A 94 -7.62 2.02 3.35
CA LEU A 94 -6.96 1.40 2.20
C LEU A 94 -7.55 1.86 0.85
N ARG A 95 -8.62 2.64 0.88
CA ARG A 95 -9.29 3.19 -0.31
C ARG A 95 -9.80 2.11 -1.25
N LEU A 96 -10.30 1.01 -0.69
CA LEU A 96 -10.75 -0.15 -1.46
C LEU A 96 -12.01 0.14 -2.28
N GLY A 97 -12.80 1.12 -1.92
CA GLY A 97 -14.01 1.49 -2.64
C GLY A 97 -13.85 2.64 -3.62
N ALA A 98 -12.64 3.15 -3.79
CA ALA A 98 -12.40 4.34 -4.61
C ALA A 98 -12.16 4.04 -6.12
#